data_fb5382866e2b9d9774b9a587df6533ef
#
_entry.id   fb5382866e2b9d9774b9a587df6533ef
#
_cell.length_a   1.000
_cell.length_b   1.000
_cell.length_c   1.000
_cell.angle_alpha   90.00
_cell.angle_beta   90.00
_cell.angle_gamma   90.00
#
_symmetry.space_group_name_H-M   'P 1'
#
loop_
_entity.id
_entity.type
_entity.pdbx_description
1 polymer ?
#
loop_
_entity_poly.entity_id
_entity_poly.type
_entity_poly.pdbx_seq_one_letter_code
_entity_poly.pdbx_strand_id
1 'polypeptide(L)'
;MRTSVGRGRIYRRCGCRDPQHRQLGAHCPHLATDSEHGTWCFAVDVPTPDRRRTTVRRSGFTGQDKAEQALSRFLEGEAGGCNADPSQTVAAYLNSWLEAKALVLKPTTMARYRDYVRNDLVPAFGTLKLDQLAHRHISAYVTCQLAAGRGRTTLYRCLATLSSALGDAVRQHRLPHNPASPPVLRRPAAPERRIWTAKEAVRFLAYCHQADPEMADLFEFLIGTGTRKGEALGLHWNDVHLTEGVLYVRCTLSAIDNNHLVLTAPKTRSSRAWVAISPRVATALRHRALTRTRTRGDPDDPFTGLVFCRPDGRPLGPHLVLDRLHQLSEEAGVPRVTVHDLRHLAATITITAGVPLTVVSKTLRHSTLSTTANIYSHLTRQAAREAVDTIDRALTGAEKASNNTDRTKWLRPPRDHIRRLREALRQLRSPAIAGFSASASQPQAGRATTLRPPWLRTHERPPSHG
;
A
#
# COMPACT_ATOMS: atom_id res chain seq x y z
N MET A 1 3.66 -42.05 -13.20
CA MET A 1 3.63 -41.75 -14.66
C MET A 1 3.88 -40.26 -14.84
N ARG A 2 5.05 -39.85 -15.38
CA ARG A 2 5.35 -38.47 -15.76
C ARG A 2 4.59 -38.17 -17.05
N THR A 3 3.57 -37.32 -17.00
CA THR A 3 2.94 -36.79 -18.23
C THR A 3 3.92 -35.79 -18.83
N SER A 4 4.39 -36.10 -20.06
CA SER A 4 5.34 -35.26 -20.78
C SER A 4 4.74 -33.87 -21.04
N VAL A 5 5.58 -32.85 -20.85
CA VAL A 5 5.28 -31.47 -21.28
C VAL A 5 5.12 -31.46 -22.81
N GLY A 6 4.10 -30.79 -23.34
CA GLY A 6 3.91 -30.66 -24.78
C GLY A 6 5.08 -29.90 -25.42
N ARG A 7 5.33 -30.16 -26.75
CA ARG A 7 6.43 -29.51 -27.49
C ARG A 7 6.33 -27.97 -27.57
N GLY A 8 5.18 -27.40 -27.22
CA GLY A 8 4.90 -25.98 -27.37
C GLY A 8 4.61 -25.59 -28.83
N ARG A 9 4.11 -24.39 -28.98
CA ARG A 9 3.82 -23.80 -30.32
C ARG A 9 4.27 -22.35 -30.33
N ILE A 10 4.82 -21.91 -31.47
CA ILE A 10 5.28 -20.54 -31.68
C ILE A 10 4.39 -19.92 -32.75
N TYR A 11 3.98 -18.70 -32.54
CA TYR A 11 3.10 -17.97 -33.44
C TYR A 11 3.23 -16.47 -33.24
N ARG A 12 2.78 -15.69 -34.22
CA ARG A 12 2.68 -14.24 -34.08
C ARG A 12 1.29 -13.82 -33.61
N ARG A 13 1.24 -12.73 -32.88
CA ARG A 13 0.00 -12.07 -32.50
C ARG A 13 0.18 -10.55 -32.46
N CYS A 14 -0.93 -9.82 -32.63
CA CYS A 14 -0.93 -8.36 -32.51
C CYS A 14 -2.02 -7.86 -31.59
N GLY A 15 -2.02 -6.54 -31.34
CA GLY A 15 -3.02 -5.83 -30.56
C GLY A 15 -4.21 -5.30 -31.36
N CYS A 16 -4.32 -5.58 -32.67
CA CYS A 16 -5.41 -5.10 -33.51
C CYS A 16 -6.77 -5.61 -33.01
N ARG A 17 -7.80 -4.80 -33.26
CA ARG A 17 -9.18 -5.10 -32.84
C ARG A 17 -10.11 -5.13 -34.06
N ASP A 18 -11.14 -5.94 -33.96
CA ASP A 18 -12.24 -5.94 -34.91
C ASP A 18 -13.19 -4.73 -34.71
N PRO A 19 -14.16 -4.51 -35.60
CA PRO A 19 -15.17 -3.44 -35.42
C PRO A 19 -16.00 -3.54 -34.17
N GLN A 20 -16.05 -4.71 -33.54
CA GLN A 20 -16.70 -4.97 -32.24
C GLN A 20 -15.73 -4.81 -31.03
N HIS A 21 -14.56 -4.19 -31.25
CA HIS A 21 -13.51 -3.96 -30.23
C HIS A 21 -12.88 -5.23 -29.62
N ARG A 22 -13.06 -6.41 -30.20
CA ARG A 22 -12.43 -7.67 -29.79
C ARG A 22 -11.03 -7.75 -30.34
N GLN A 23 -10.09 -8.19 -29.55
CA GLN A 23 -8.69 -8.33 -29.96
C GLN A 23 -8.55 -9.49 -30.99
N LEU A 24 -8.05 -9.21 -32.18
CA LEU A 24 -7.82 -10.20 -33.23
C LEU A 24 -6.70 -11.19 -32.89
N GLY A 25 -5.67 -10.73 -32.15
CA GLY A 25 -4.58 -11.58 -31.64
C GLY A 25 -3.84 -12.31 -32.78
N ALA A 26 -3.88 -13.64 -32.76
CA ALA A 26 -3.24 -14.49 -33.81
C ALA A 26 -4.05 -14.61 -35.10
N HIS A 27 -5.30 -14.15 -35.12
CA HIS A 27 -6.20 -14.24 -36.31
C HIS A 27 -6.24 -12.93 -37.11
N CYS A 28 -5.34 -12.00 -36.83
CA CYS A 28 -5.28 -10.74 -37.57
C CYS A 28 -4.80 -10.97 -38.99
N PRO A 29 -5.54 -10.50 -40.04
CA PRO A 29 -5.16 -10.68 -41.45
C PRO A 29 -3.79 -10.05 -41.78
N HIS A 30 -3.43 -8.94 -41.13
CA HIS A 30 -2.16 -8.26 -41.37
C HIS A 30 -0.94 -9.11 -40.98
N LEU A 31 -1.09 -10.13 -40.11
CA LEU A 31 0.00 -11.04 -39.79
C LEU A 31 0.45 -11.92 -40.97
N ALA A 32 -0.42 -12.12 -41.96
CA ALA A 32 -0.10 -12.88 -43.15
C ALA A 32 0.58 -12.02 -44.25
N THR A 33 0.25 -10.72 -44.30
CA THR A 33 0.71 -9.81 -45.35
C THR A 33 1.92 -8.98 -44.95
N ASP A 34 2.13 -8.76 -43.68
CA ASP A 34 3.21 -7.94 -43.13
C ASP A 34 4.09 -8.74 -42.15
N SER A 35 5.36 -8.91 -42.50
CA SER A 35 6.34 -9.66 -41.70
C SER A 35 6.71 -8.94 -40.41
N GLU A 36 6.58 -7.63 -40.35
CA GLU A 36 6.90 -6.78 -39.19
C GLU A 36 5.70 -6.60 -38.24
N HIS A 37 4.49 -6.96 -38.69
CA HIS A 37 3.28 -6.76 -37.90
C HIS A 37 3.17 -7.73 -36.74
N GLY A 38 2.99 -7.17 -35.50
CA GLY A 38 2.80 -7.93 -34.28
C GLY A 38 4.09 -8.38 -33.62
N THR A 39 3.98 -9.28 -32.65
CA THR A 39 5.10 -9.85 -31.90
C THR A 39 5.03 -11.36 -31.86
N TRP A 40 6.18 -11.99 -31.78
CA TRP A 40 6.27 -13.43 -31.63
C TRP A 40 5.95 -13.86 -30.21
N CYS A 41 5.32 -15.03 -30.08
CA CYS A 41 4.87 -15.61 -28.84
C CYS A 41 5.10 -17.12 -28.86
N PHE A 42 5.26 -17.70 -27.69
CA PHE A 42 5.10 -19.14 -27.54
C PHE A 42 3.97 -19.49 -26.57
N ALA A 43 3.39 -20.66 -26.76
CA ALA A 43 2.45 -21.28 -25.86
C ALA A 43 2.82 -22.74 -25.64
N VAL A 44 2.82 -23.19 -24.40
CA VAL A 44 3.12 -24.57 -24.02
C VAL A 44 2.16 -25.03 -22.94
N ASP A 45 1.67 -26.24 -23.06
CA ASP A 45 0.79 -26.85 -22.07
C ASP A 45 1.61 -27.58 -21.02
N VAL A 46 1.53 -27.10 -19.80
CA VAL A 46 2.25 -27.62 -18.63
C VAL A 46 1.29 -28.42 -17.77
N PRO A 47 1.66 -29.63 -17.32
CA PRO A 47 0.84 -30.41 -16.42
C PRO A 47 0.74 -29.71 -15.07
N THR A 48 -0.48 -29.54 -14.55
CA THR A 48 -0.74 -29.05 -13.19
C THR A 48 -0.86 -30.22 -12.22
N PRO A 49 -0.64 -30.00 -10.90
CA PRO A 49 -0.79 -31.04 -9.88
C PRO A 49 -2.17 -31.71 -9.86
N ASP A 50 -3.20 -30.99 -10.32
CA ASP A 50 -4.59 -31.45 -10.39
C ASP A 50 -4.90 -32.34 -11.60
N ARG A 51 -3.85 -32.81 -12.31
CA ARG A 51 -3.97 -33.54 -13.60
C ARG A 51 -4.63 -32.75 -14.74
N ARG A 52 -4.86 -31.44 -14.56
CA ARG A 52 -5.29 -30.51 -15.61
C ARG A 52 -4.06 -29.97 -16.32
N ARG A 53 -4.24 -29.53 -17.56
CA ARG A 53 -3.19 -28.82 -18.30
C ARG A 53 -3.44 -27.33 -18.22
N THR A 54 -2.42 -26.55 -17.88
CA THR A 54 -2.44 -25.10 -17.96
C THR A 54 -1.55 -24.64 -19.09
N THR A 55 -2.08 -23.78 -19.98
CA THR A 55 -1.28 -23.22 -21.06
C THR A 55 -0.50 -22.01 -20.57
N VAL A 56 0.82 -22.12 -20.52
CA VAL A 56 1.72 -20.98 -20.28
C VAL A 56 1.95 -20.27 -21.62
N ARG A 57 1.77 -18.93 -21.63
CA ARG A 57 1.98 -18.08 -22.81
C ARG A 57 2.98 -16.99 -22.47
N ARG A 58 3.94 -16.77 -23.38
CA ARG A 58 4.90 -15.67 -23.33
C ARG A 58 4.87 -14.95 -24.66
N SER A 59 4.86 -13.61 -24.65
CA SER A 59 4.77 -12.75 -25.83
C SER A 59 5.75 -11.59 -25.74
N GLY A 60 5.95 -10.88 -26.85
CA GLY A 60 6.80 -9.70 -26.90
C GLY A 60 8.17 -9.97 -27.50
N PHE A 61 8.39 -11.12 -28.14
CA PHE A 61 9.63 -11.42 -28.85
C PHE A 61 9.65 -10.71 -30.22
N THR A 62 10.80 -10.11 -30.54
CA THR A 62 10.99 -9.37 -31.79
C THR A 62 11.27 -10.27 -33.01
N GLY A 63 11.59 -11.55 -32.79
CA GLY A 63 11.85 -12.52 -33.83
C GLY A 63 11.41 -13.91 -33.42
N GLN A 64 11.22 -14.79 -34.44
CA GLN A 64 10.89 -16.19 -34.24
C GLN A 64 11.99 -16.90 -33.44
N ASP A 65 13.26 -16.69 -33.84
CA ASP A 65 14.43 -17.31 -33.18
C ASP A 65 14.49 -17.01 -31.71
N LYS A 66 14.16 -15.75 -31.28
CA LYS A 66 14.13 -15.38 -29.89
C LYS A 66 12.98 -16.06 -29.12
N ALA A 67 11.84 -16.24 -29.79
CA ALA A 67 10.72 -16.99 -29.21
C ALA A 67 11.04 -18.49 -29.09
N GLU A 68 11.75 -19.05 -30.06
CA GLU A 68 12.24 -20.45 -30.05
C GLU A 68 13.25 -20.68 -28.96
N GLN A 69 14.25 -19.81 -28.84
CA GLN A 69 15.24 -19.88 -27.77
C GLN A 69 14.59 -19.76 -26.38
N ALA A 70 13.61 -18.87 -26.25
CA ALA A 70 12.88 -18.71 -24.99
C ALA A 70 12.00 -19.93 -24.67
N LEU A 71 11.39 -20.54 -25.70
CA LEU A 71 10.66 -21.80 -25.54
C LEU A 71 11.58 -22.95 -25.18
N SER A 72 12.74 -23.10 -25.88
CA SER A 72 13.72 -24.13 -25.56
C SER A 72 14.22 -24.04 -24.13
N ARG A 73 14.61 -22.84 -23.68
CA ARG A 73 15.00 -22.61 -22.28
C ARG A 73 13.86 -22.93 -21.30
N PHE A 74 12.62 -22.62 -21.66
CA PHE A 74 11.47 -22.97 -20.85
C PHE A 74 11.28 -24.49 -20.79
N LEU A 75 11.36 -25.18 -21.91
CA LEU A 75 11.24 -26.65 -21.99
C LEU A 75 12.41 -27.36 -21.31
N GLU A 76 13.64 -26.84 -21.43
CA GLU A 76 14.81 -27.34 -20.72
C GLU A 76 14.64 -27.19 -19.21
N GLY A 77 14.11 -26.04 -18.74
CA GLY A 77 13.75 -25.82 -17.33
C GLY A 77 12.67 -26.79 -16.83
N GLU A 78 11.69 -27.10 -17.68
CA GLU A 78 10.63 -28.06 -17.37
C GLU A 78 11.09 -29.52 -17.54
N ALA A 79 11.92 -29.82 -18.55
CA ALA A 79 12.46 -31.17 -18.81
C ALA A 79 13.65 -31.50 -17.91
N GLY A 80 14.47 -30.51 -17.56
CA GLY A 80 15.56 -30.65 -16.59
C GLY A 80 15.09 -30.97 -15.17
N GLY A 81 13.75 -31.06 -15.00
CA GLY A 81 13.12 -31.19 -13.68
C GLY A 81 13.68 -30.11 -12.75
N CYS A 82 12.85 -29.40 -12.02
CA CYS A 82 13.36 -28.54 -10.98
C CYS A 82 14.59 -29.16 -10.35
N ASN A 83 15.73 -28.46 -10.27
CA ASN A 83 16.93 -28.86 -9.53
C ASN A 83 16.61 -28.92 -8.01
N ALA A 84 15.46 -29.48 -7.68
CA ALA A 84 15.05 -29.77 -6.34
C ALA A 84 15.87 -30.98 -5.90
N ASP A 85 16.76 -30.77 -4.97
CA ASP A 85 17.28 -31.86 -4.18
C ASP A 85 16.07 -32.63 -3.62
N PRO A 86 15.83 -33.91 -4.06
CA PRO A 86 14.63 -34.65 -3.64
C PRO A 86 14.61 -34.90 -2.12
N SER A 87 15.74 -34.67 -1.45
CA SER A 87 15.89 -34.80 0.00
C SER A 87 15.63 -33.49 0.74
N GLN A 88 15.62 -32.33 0.04
CA GLN A 88 15.48 -31.02 0.67
C GLN A 88 14.12 -30.85 1.34
N THR A 89 14.14 -30.64 2.65
CA THR A 89 12.93 -30.32 3.41
C THR A 89 12.56 -28.84 3.32
N VAL A 90 11.30 -28.52 3.59
CA VAL A 90 10.83 -27.12 3.68
C VAL A 90 11.61 -26.36 4.76
N ALA A 91 11.93 -26.99 5.90
CA ALA A 91 12.75 -26.37 6.95
C ALA A 91 14.15 -26.02 6.45
N ALA A 92 14.84 -26.93 5.80
CA ALA A 92 16.18 -26.70 5.26
C ALA A 92 16.16 -25.57 4.20
N TYR A 93 15.17 -25.58 3.31
CA TYR A 93 14.99 -24.54 2.32
C TYR A 93 14.73 -23.17 2.95
N LEU A 94 13.78 -23.05 3.89
CA LEU A 94 13.42 -21.77 4.52
C LEU A 94 14.59 -21.17 5.31
N ASN A 95 15.40 -22.01 5.98
CA ASN A 95 16.59 -21.54 6.70
C ASN A 95 17.64 -20.97 5.74
N SER A 96 17.98 -21.69 4.67
CA SER A 96 18.93 -21.20 3.66
C SER A 96 18.40 -19.96 2.92
N TRP A 97 17.09 -19.88 2.69
CA TRP A 97 16.44 -18.71 2.13
C TRP A 97 16.55 -17.48 3.06
N LEU A 98 16.41 -17.66 4.37
CA LEU A 98 16.60 -16.58 5.34
C LEU A 98 18.05 -16.06 5.33
N GLU A 99 19.04 -16.92 5.22
CA GLU A 99 20.44 -16.53 5.13
C GLU A 99 20.69 -15.66 3.90
N ALA A 100 20.21 -16.08 2.74
CA ALA A 100 20.30 -15.30 1.51
C ALA A 100 19.55 -13.94 1.62
N LYS A 101 18.40 -13.90 2.29
CA LYS A 101 17.62 -12.66 2.50
C LYS A 101 18.25 -11.71 3.50
N ALA A 102 19.08 -12.20 4.43
CA ALA A 102 19.78 -11.35 5.40
C ALA A 102 20.71 -10.33 4.73
N LEU A 103 21.21 -10.63 3.54
CA LEU A 103 22.09 -9.74 2.78
C LEU A 103 21.36 -8.52 2.16
N VAL A 104 20.03 -8.60 1.95
CA VAL A 104 19.28 -7.57 1.22
C VAL A 104 18.13 -6.95 2.01
N LEU A 105 17.65 -7.62 3.04
CA LEU A 105 16.51 -7.14 3.83
C LEU A 105 16.95 -6.28 5.01
N LYS A 106 16.11 -5.31 5.36
CA LYS A 106 16.31 -4.54 6.59
C LYS A 106 16.20 -5.42 7.82
N PRO A 107 16.99 -5.13 8.89
CA PRO A 107 17.00 -5.92 10.12
C PRO A 107 15.61 -6.21 10.70
N THR A 108 14.72 -5.20 10.74
CA THR A 108 13.35 -5.35 11.25
C THR A 108 12.45 -6.26 10.40
N THR A 109 12.68 -6.30 9.07
CA THR A 109 11.97 -7.22 8.17
C THR A 109 12.51 -8.63 8.36
N MET A 110 13.83 -8.73 8.49
CA MET A 110 14.54 -10.00 8.69
C MET A 110 14.12 -10.67 10.01
N ALA A 111 14.06 -9.91 11.11
CA ALA A 111 13.59 -10.40 12.41
C ALA A 111 12.18 -11.00 12.29
N ARG A 112 11.25 -10.28 11.65
CA ARG A 112 9.89 -10.77 11.42
C ARG A 112 9.82 -12.03 10.55
N TYR A 113 10.67 -12.11 9.52
CA TYR A 113 10.72 -13.30 8.66
C TYR A 113 11.25 -14.51 9.45
N ARG A 114 12.29 -14.31 10.26
CA ARG A 114 12.81 -15.34 11.17
C ARG A 114 11.73 -15.82 12.16
N ASP A 115 11.00 -14.89 12.73
CA ASP A 115 9.89 -15.18 13.65
C ASP A 115 8.82 -16.07 12.99
N TYR A 116 8.32 -15.67 11.81
CA TYR A 116 7.34 -16.47 11.08
C TYR A 116 7.90 -17.83 10.66
N VAL A 117 9.14 -17.88 10.18
CA VAL A 117 9.75 -19.15 9.78
C VAL A 117 9.90 -20.07 10.98
N ARG A 118 10.46 -19.58 12.09
CA ARG A 118 10.76 -20.37 13.28
C ARG A 118 9.52 -20.83 14.03
N ASN A 119 8.57 -19.93 14.24
CA ASN A 119 7.45 -20.17 15.15
C ASN A 119 6.18 -20.66 14.44
N ASP A 120 6.08 -20.46 13.12
CA ASP A 120 4.89 -20.80 12.35
C ASP A 120 5.17 -21.82 11.24
N LEU A 121 6.09 -21.50 10.31
CA LEU A 121 6.22 -22.24 9.05
C LEU A 121 7.00 -23.55 9.20
N VAL A 122 8.09 -23.54 9.97
CA VAL A 122 8.87 -24.76 10.23
C VAL A 122 8.09 -25.76 11.07
N PRO A 123 7.39 -25.38 12.16
CA PRO A 123 6.53 -26.31 12.87
C PRO A 123 5.39 -26.90 12.01
N ALA A 124 4.86 -26.11 11.08
CA ALA A 124 3.74 -26.55 10.25
C ALA A 124 4.15 -27.41 9.04
N PHE A 125 5.26 -27.10 8.39
CA PHE A 125 5.63 -27.67 7.10
C PHE A 125 7.05 -28.22 7.04
N GLY A 126 7.87 -28.00 8.06
CA GLY A 126 9.32 -28.20 8.03
C GLY A 126 9.76 -29.62 7.71
N THR A 127 8.99 -30.61 8.11
CA THR A 127 9.28 -32.05 7.86
C THR A 127 8.90 -32.50 6.44
N LEU A 128 8.06 -31.73 5.75
CA LEU A 128 7.69 -32.03 4.37
C LEU A 128 8.88 -31.79 3.43
N LYS A 129 8.98 -32.59 2.40
CA LYS A 129 9.89 -32.30 1.29
C LYS A 129 9.39 -31.09 0.51
N LEU A 130 10.30 -30.27 0.00
CA LEU A 130 9.95 -29.01 -0.67
C LEU A 130 9.05 -29.25 -1.90
N ASP A 131 9.30 -30.27 -2.68
CA ASP A 131 8.53 -30.67 -3.85
C ASP A 131 7.16 -31.30 -3.51
N GLN A 132 6.99 -31.76 -2.27
CA GLN A 132 5.73 -32.34 -1.78
C GLN A 132 4.80 -31.31 -1.14
N LEU A 133 5.30 -30.09 -0.86
CA LEU A 133 4.47 -29.00 -0.32
C LEU A 133 3.43 -28.58 -1.37
N ALA A 134 2.15 -28.81 -1.05
CA ALA A 134 1.03 -28.54 -1.93
C ALA A 134 0.06 -27.53 -1.31
N HIS A 135 -0.74 -26.90 -2.15
CA HIS A 135 -1.77 -25.92 -1.75
C HIS A 135 -2.71 -26.46 -0.65
N ARG A 136 -3.05 -27.76 -0.69
CA ARG A 136 -3.89 -28.41 0.34
C ARG A 136 -3.28 -28.33 1.75
N HIS A 137 -1.96 -28.45 1.88
CA HIS A 137 -1.27 -28.36 3.19
C HIS A 137 -1.38 -26.95 3.75
N ILE A 138 -1.20 -25.95 2.89
CA ILE A 138 -1.34 -24.53 3.28
C ILE A 138 -2.80 -24.21 3.66
N SER A 139 -3.78 -24.74 2.91
CA SER A 139 -5.19 -24.56 3.23
C SER A 139 -5.58 -25.20 4.57
N ALA A 140 -5.13 -26.44 4.83
CA ALA A 140 -5.34 -27.11 6.10
C ALA A 140 -4.73 -26.34 7.29
N TYR A 141 -3.50 -25.84 7.13
CA TYR A 141 -2.85 -24.99 8.12
C TYR A 141 -3.65 -23.72 8.41
N VAL A 142 -4.12 -23.02 7.38
CA VAL A 142 -4.92 -21.80 7.55
C VAL A 142 -6.20 -22.09 8.31
N THR A 143 -6.90 -23.17 7.97
CA THR A 143 -8.14 -23.57 8.65
C THR A 143 -7.88 -23.87 10.12
N CYS A 144 -6.84 -24.64 10.42
CA CYS A 144 -6.45 -24.97 11.79
C CYS A 144 -6.07 -23.71 12.60
N GLN A 145 -5.28 -22.80 12.05
CA GLN A 145 -4.84 -21.59 12.74
C GLN A 145 -6.02 -20.62 13.00
N LEU A 146 -6.96 -20.52 12.06
CA LEU A 146 -8.16 -19.71 12.26
C LEU A 146 -9.08 -20.33 13.33
N ALA A 147 -9.22 -21.64 13.34
CA ALA A 147 -9.97 -22.36 14.40
C ALA A 147 -9.34 -22.19 15.78
N ALA A 148 -8.00 -22.12 15.85
CA ALA A 148 -7.25 -21.81 17.07
C ALA A 148 -7.30 -20.33 17.48
N GLY A 149 -8.06 -19.47 16.77
CA GLY A 149 -8.23 -18.06 17.11
C GLY A 149 -7.08 -17.15 16.66
N ARG A 150 -6.15 -17.62 15.81
CA ARG A 150 -5.06 -16.78 15.32
C ARG A 150 -5.56 -15.63 14.47
N GLY A 151 -5.06 -14.42 14.74
CA GLY A 151 -5.48 -13.20 14.05
C GLY A 151 -5.23 -13.25 12.54
N ARG A 152 -6.26 -12.97 11.73
CA ARG A 152 -6.22 -13.05 10.25
C ARG A 152 -5.09 -12.21 9.65
N THR A 153 -4.79 -11.03 10.20
CA THR A 153 -3.72 -10.14 9.70
C THR A 153 -2.34 -10.74 9.91
N THR A 154 -2.09 -11.36 11.06
CA THR A 154 -0.82 -12.04 11.35
C THR A 154 -0.64 -13.25 10.45
N LEU A 155 -1.69 -14.07 10.32
CA LEU A 155 -1.69 -15.25 9.45
C LEU A 155 -1.46 -14.86 7.98
N TYR A 156 -2.15 -13.80 7.48
CA TYR A 156 -1.92 -13.29 6.13
C TYR A 156 -0.46 -12.89 5.89
N ARG A 157 0.18 -12.22 6.86
CA ARG A 157 1.59 -11.80 6.75
C ARG A 157 2.54 -13.01 6.79
N CYS A 158 2.26 -14.00 7.62
CA CYS A 158 2.99 -15.26 7.66
C CYS A 158 2.94 -15.97 6.30
N LEU A 159 1.75 -16.13 5.72
CA LEU A 159 1.55 -16.72 4.40
C LEU A 159 2.20 -15.91 3.27
N ALA A 160 2.22 -14.59 3.36
CA ALA A 160 2.92 -13.74 2.41
C ALA A 160 4.45 -13.97 2.46
N THR A 161 5.01 -14.24 3.65
CA THR A 161 6.42 -14.63 3.81
C THR A 161 6.69 -15.98 3.17
N LEU A 162 5.83 -16.98 3.41
CA LEU A 162 5.91 -18.30 2.76
C LEU A 162 5.83 -18.17 1.24
N SER A 163 4.84 -17.43 0.73
CA SER A 163 4.67 -17.21 -0.72
C SER A 163 5.88 -16.51 -1.34
N SER A 164 6.52 -15.58 -0.62
CA SER A 164 7.76 -14.94 -1.08
C SER A 164 8.91 -15.95 -1.18
N ALA A 165 9.06 -16.81 -0.18
CA ALA A 165 10.10 -17.86 -0.19
C ALA A 165 9.87 -18.87 -1.33
N LEU A 166 8.64 -19.37 -1.48
CA LEU A 166 8.31 -20.32 -2.53
C LEU A 166 8.38 -19.68 -3.93
N GLY A 167 8.09 -18.38 -4.06
CA GLY A 167 8.31 -17.63 -5.29
C GLY A 167 9.79 -17.53 -5.65
N ASP A 168 10.69 -17.41 -4.66
CA ASP A 168 12.14 -17.49 -4.89
C ASP A 168 12.57 -18.92 -5.28
N ALA A 169 11.96 -19.96 -4.69
CA ALA A 169 12.20 -21.35 -5.09
C ALA A 169 11.85 -21.59 -6.58
N VAL A 170 10.73 -21.02 -7.03
CA VAL A 170 10.36 -21.08 -8.45
C VAL A 170 11.37 -20.34 -9.33
N ARG A 171 11.81 -19.14 -8.94
CA ARG A 171 12.84 -18.38 -9.68
C ARG A 171 14.19 -19.10 -9.72
N GLN A 172 14.50 -19.90 -8.71
CA GLN A 172 15.70 -20.73 -8.63
C GLN A 172 15.53 -22.10 -9.29
N HIS A 173 14.41 -22.33 -9.98
CA HIS A 173 14.07 -23.63 -10.60
C HIS A 173 14.06 -24.82 -9.61
N ARG A 174 13.78 -24.57 -8.33
CA ARG A 174 13.60 -25.62 -7.30
C ARG A 174 12.17 -26.13 -7.24
N LEU A 175 11.21 -25.31 -7.64
CA LEU A 175 9.79 -25.66 -7.74
C LEU A 175 9.24 -25.28 -9.12
N PRO A 176 8.35 -26.07 -9.71
CA PRO A 176 7.72 -25.75 -10.98
C PRO A 176 6.70 -24.59 -10.85
N HIS A 177 6.06 -24.46 -9.70
CA HIS A 177 5.08 -23.43 -9.38
C HIS A 177 5.08 -23.14 -7.89
N ASN A 178 4.50 -21.99 -7.52
CA ASN A 178 4.36 -21.60 -6.12
C ASN A 178 3.07 -22.20 -5.53
N PRO A 179 3.13 -23.18 -4.61
CA PRO A 179 1.94 -23.77 -4.02
C PRO A 179 1.16 -22.83 -3.09
N ALA A 180 1.73 -21.69 -2.70
CA ALA A 180 1.00 -20.64 -1.97
C ALA A 180 0.25 -19.66 -2.90
N SER A 181 0.20 -19.91 -4.22
CA SER A 181 -0.52 -19.11 -5.20
C SER A 181 -1.56 -19.98 -5.93
N PRO A 182 -2.83 -19.53 -6.02
CA PRO A 182 -3.40 -18.29 -5.50
C PRO A 182 -3.45 -18.27 -3.96
N PRO A 183 -3.51 -17.07 -3.31
CA PRO A 183 -3.49 -16.98 -1.86
C PRO A 183 -4.76 -17.61 -1.23
N VAL A 184 -4.56 -18.50 -0.25
CA VAL A 184 -5.63 -19.16 0.52
C VAL A 184 -6.41 -18.15 1.36
N LEU A 185 -5.72 -17.12 1.88
CA LEU A 185 -6.30 -16.08 2.71
C LEU A 185 -6.19 -14.73 2.00
N ARG A 186 -7.34 -14.10 1.76
CA ARG A 186 -7.37 -12.73 1.23
C ARG A 186 -6.87 -11.74 2.27
N ARG A 187 -6.23 -10.67 1.80
CA ARG A 187 -5.80 -9.58 2.69
C ARG A 187 -7.00 -9.04 3.47
N PRO A 188 -6.96 -9.05 4.81
CA PRO A 188 -8.01 -8.46 5.62
C PRO A 188 -8.18 -6.97 5.28
N ALA A 189 -9.42 -6.50 5.29
CA ALA A 189 -9.70 -5.07 5.22
C ALA A 189 -9.05 -4.37 6.43
N ALA A 190 -8.48 -3.20 6.20
CA ALA A 190 -7.98 -2.39 7.29
C ALA A 190 -9.20 -1.87 8.08
N PRO A 191 -9.17 -1.93 9.43
CA PRO A 191 -10.21 -1.31 10.23
C PRO A 191 -10.25 0.19 9.97
N GLU A 192 -11.44 0.78 10.07
CA GLU A 192 -11.59 2.23 10.01
C GLU A 192 -10.80 2.87 11.14
N ARG A 193 -10.00 3.87 10.81
CA ARG A 193 -9.14 4.54 11.78
C ARG A 193 -9.85 5.74 12.36
N ARG A 194 -9.88 5.83 13.67
CA ARG A 194 -10.26 7.05 14.36
C ARG A 194 -9.08 8.00 14.37
N ILE A 195 -9.27 9.20 13.85
CA ILE A 195 -8.29 10.29 13.86
C ILE A 195 -8.86 11.40 14.77
N TRP A 196 -8.02 11.99 15.60
CA TRP A 196 -8.44 13.10 16.45
C TRP A 196 -8.88 14.32 15.63
N THR A 197 -9.77 15.09 16.18
CA THR A 197 -10.03 16.46 15.76
C THR A 197 -8.89 17.37 16.26
N ALA A 198 -8.77 18.56 15.66
CA ALA A 198 -7.81 19.57 16.15
C ALA A 198 -8.06 19.95 17.61
N LYS A 199 -9.33 19.95 18.06
CA LYS A 199 -9.71 20.24 19.46
C LYS A 199 -9.21 19.15 20.43
N GLU A 200 -9.36 17.87 20.06
CA GLU A 200 -8.85 16.74 20.84
C GLU A 200 -7.32 16.76 20.90
N ALA A 201 -6.63 17.09 19.81
CA ALA A 201 -5.19 17.23 19.79
C ALA A 201 -4.68 18.35 20.72
N VAL A 202 -5.33 19.50 20.70
CA VAL A 202 -5.00 20.64 21.61
C VAL A 202 -5.23 20.25 23.06
N ARG A 203 -6.35 19.57 23.40
CA ARG A 203 -6.62 19.06 24.75
C ARG A 203 -5.53 18.10 25.22
N PHE A 204 -5.18 17.15 24.36
CA PHE A 204 -4.12 16.19 24.64
C PHE A 204 -2.78 16.87 24.93
N LEU A 205 -2.34 17.78 24.04
CA LEU A 205 -1.07 18.48 24.20
C LEU A 205 -1.04 19.36 25.44
N ALA A 206 -2.13 20.07 25.75
CA ALA A 206 -2.25 20.88 26.95
C ALA A 206 -2.10 20.04 28.23
N TYR A 207 -2.71 18.84 28.26
CA TYR A 207 -2.53 17.88 29.33
C TYR A 207 -1.09 17.37 29.43
N CYS A 208 -0.49 16.97 28.28
CA CYS A 208 0.88 16.48 28.25
C CYS A 208 1.90 17.49 28.77
N HIS A 209 1.76 18.77 28.44
CA HIS A 209 2.65 19.82 28.94
C HIS A 209 2.65 19.95 30.47
N GLN A 210 1.56 19.56 31.15
CA GLN A 210 1.46 19.56 32.60
C GLN A 210 1.95 18.25 33.21
N ALA A 211 1.58 17.11 32.61
CA ALA A 211 1.81 15.79 33.17
C ALA A 211 3.18 15.18 32.79
N ASP A 212 3.67 15.46 31.57
CA ASP A 212 4.92 14.90 31.04
C ASP A 212 5.50 15.83 29.93
N PRO A 213 6.19 16.93 30.34
CA PRO A 213 6.69 17.93 29.39
C PRO A 213 7.65 17.36 28.34
N GLU A 214 8.45 16.36 28.68
CA GLU A 214 9.37 15.73 27.72
C GLU A 214 8.65 14.97 26.60
N MET A 215 7.60 14.24 26.96
CA MET A 215 6.74 13.59 25.96
C MET A 215 5.86 14.59 25.23
N ALA A 216 5.45 15.70 25.86
CA ALA A 216 4.74 16.78 25.19
C ALA A 216 5.55 17.34 24.01
N ASP A 217 6.85 17.61 24.21
CA ASP A 217 7.73 18.08 23.15
C ASP A 217 7.80 17.10 21.97
N LEU A 218 7.87 15.79 22.25
CA LEU A 218 7.87 14.76 21.21
C LEU A 218 6.53 14.71 20.47
N PHE A 219 5.39 14.81 21.17
CA PHE A 219 4.08 14.80 20.55
C PHE A 219 3.80 16.06 19.76
N GLU A 220 4.21 17.23 20.25
CA GLU A 220 4.20 18.50 19.50
C GLU A 220 4.98 18.36 18.20
N PHE A 221 6.17 17.79 18.30
CA PHE A 221 7.02 17.55 17.12
C PHE A 221 6.35 16.59 16.12
N LEU A 222 5.81 15.47 16.59
CA LEU A 222 5.17 14.47 15.73
C LEU A 222 3.93 15.02 15.01
N ILE A 223 3.09 15.76 15.72
CA ILE A 223 1.88 16.37 15.16
C ILE A 223 2.24 17.52 14.21
N GLY A 224 3.16 18.39 14.62
CA GLY A 224 3.51 19.59 13.86
C GLY A 224 4.33 19.32 12.60
N THR A 225 5.09 18.21 12.54
CA THR A 225 5.90 17.82 11.38
C THR A 225 5.31 16.69 10.55
N GLY A 226 4.42 15.91 11.14
CA GLY A 226 3.92 14.67 10.52
C GLY A 226 5.01 13.63 10.25
N THR A 227 6.18 13.68 10.92
CA THR A 227 7.25 12.70 10.78
C THR A 227 6.82 11.32 11.27
N ARG A 228 7.48 10.26 10.78
CA ARG A 228 7.24 8.92 11.32
C ARG A 228 7.89 8.79 12.70
N LYS A 229 7.29 7.98 13.60
CA LYS A 229 7.83 7.74 14.94
C LYS A 229 9.33 7.45 14.95
N GLY A 230 9.76 6.51 14.12
CA GLY A 230 11.18 6.15 14.07
C GLY A 230 12.09 7.26 13.50
N GLU A 231 11.57 8.13 12.63
CA GLU A 231 12.28 9.31 12.11
C GLU A 231 12.47 10.36 13.23
N ALA A 232 11.44 10.59 14.03
CA ALA A 232 11.54 11.49 15.20
C ALA A 232 12.51 10.97 16.24
N LEU A 233 12.43 9.68 16.57
CA LEU A 233 13.30 9.05 17.58
C LEU A 233 14.75 8.88 17.11
N GLY A 234 14.99 8.88 15.79
CA GLY A 234 16.34 8.85 15.20
C GLY A 234 16.88 10.23 14.83
N LEU A 235 16.21 11.31 15.21
CA LEU A 235 16.66 12.67 14.92
C LEU A 235 17.82 13.08 15.83
N HIS A 236 18.89 13.57 15.24
CA HIS A 236 20.05 14.10 15.97
C HIS A 236 20.04 15.62 15.95
N TRP A 237 20.63 16.23 16.98
CA TRP A 237 20.77 17.69 17.07
C TRP A 237 21.54 18.29 15.88
N ASN A 238 22.52 17.59 15.36
CA ASN A 238 23.29 18.03 14.18
C ASN A 238 22.42 18.16 12.91
N ASP A 239 21.23 17.59 12.90
CA ASP A 239 20.30 17.66 11.79
C ASP A 239 19.18 18.70 12.00
N VAL A 240 19.21 19.46 13.11
CA VAL A 240 18.19 20.46 13.47
C VAL A 240 18.75 21.88 13.27
N HIS A 241 18.20 22.60 12.33
CA HIS A 241 18.62 23.96 11.97
C HIS A 241 17.50 24.95 12.30
N LEU A 242 17.45 25.36 13.59
CA LEU A 242 16.36 26.20 14.10
C LEU A 242 16.34 27.61 13.49
N THR A 243 17.50 28.16 13.15
CA THR A 243 17.61 29.48 12.50
C THR A 243 17.07 29.46 11.09
N GLU A 244 17.26 28.37 10.37
CA GLU A 244 16.77 28.15 9.01
C GLU A 244 15.33 27.63 8.97
N GLY A 245 14.79 27.21 10.14
CA GLY A 245 13.46 26.66 10.22
C GLY A 245 13.29 25.30 9.55
N VAL A 246 14.37 24.50 9.49
CA VAL A 246 14.37 23.18 8.85
C VAL A 246 15.10 22.12 9.67
N LEU A 247 14.79 20.87 9.41
CA LEU A 247 15.55 19.72 9.90
C LEU A 247 15.69 18.66 8.80
N TYR A 248 16.68 17.78 8.95
CA TYR A 248 16.95 16.70 7.99
C TYR A 248 16.70 15.34 8.62
N VAL A 249 15.94 14.48 7.93
CA VAL A 249 15.72 13.10 8.34
C VAL A 249 16.79 12.21 7.72
N ARG A 250 17.83 11.85 8.49
CA ARG A 250 18.95 11.00 8.05
C ARG A 250 18.81 9.57 8.53
N CYS A 251 18.24 9.39 9.72
CA CYS A 251 18.14 8.10 10.40
C CYS A 251 16.71 7.76 10.79
N THR A 252 16.49 6.51 11.09
CA THR A 252 15.25 5.98 11.65
C THR A 252 15.61 5.01 12.77
N LEU A 253 15.17 5.29 13.99
CA LEU A 253 15.27 4.37 15.10
C LEU A 253 14.19 3.31 15.03
N SER A 254 14.59 2.05 15.14
CA SER A 254 13.70 0.89 15.14
C SER A 254 14.09 -0.06 16.27
N ALA A 255 13.13 -0.82 16.79
CA ALA A 255 13.38 -1.90 17.73
C ALA A 255 13.27 -3.25 17.00
N ILE A 256 14.22 -4.12 17.26
CA ILE A 256 14.19 -5.55 16.89
C ILE A 256 13.91 -6.32 18.18
N ASP A 257 12.92 -7.21 18.13
CA ASP A 257 12.50 -8.05 19.27
C ASP A 257 12.25 -7.23 20.57
N ASN A 258 11.72 -6.01 20.37
CA ASN A 258 11.39 -4.98 21.36
C ASN A 258 12.58 -4.44 22.20
N ASN A 259 13.72 -5.10 22.25
CA ASN A 259 14.84 -4.77 23.14
C ASN A 259 16.08 -4.26 22.42
N HIS A 260 16.31 -4.68 21.18
CA HIS A 260 17.48 -4.27 20.44
C HIS A 260 17.17 -3.06 19.55
N LEU A 261 17.67 -1.88 19.95
CA LEU A 261 17.47 -0.64 19.19
C LEU A 261 18.53 -0.53 18.09
N VAL A 262 18.09 -0.18 16.88
CA VAL A 262 18.97 0.02 15.74
C VAL A 262 18.63 1.31 15.01
N LEU A 263 19.67 2.05 14.64
CA LEU A 263 19.56 3.18 13.71
C LEU A 263 19.81 2.68 12.28
N THR A 264 18.90 2.98 11.40
CA THR A 264 19.00 2.63 9.98
C THR A 264 18.69 3.83 9.10
N ALA A 265 19.23 3.87 7.89
CA ALA A 265 18.81 4.84 6.89
C ALA A 265 17.30 4.71 6.61
N PRO A 266 16.58 5.80 6.31
CA PRO A 266 15.18 5.76 5.93
C PRO A 266 14.92 4.79 4.77
N LYS A 267 13.70 4.22 4.72
CA LYS A 267 13.34 3.15 3.78
C LYS A 267 13.38 3.58 2.31
N THR A 268 13.06 4.84 2.02
CA THR A 268 12.96 5.37 0.66
C THR A 268 13.79 6.64 0.50
N ARG A 269 14.22 6.93 -0.73
CA ARG A 269 14.92 8.20 -1.03
C ARG A 269 14.05 9.42 -0.69
N SER A 270 12.75 9.35 -0.89
CA SER A 270 11.80 10.40 -0.52
C SER A 270 11.69 10.64 1.00
N SER A 271 12.08 9.67 1.82
CA SER A 271 12.11 9.83 3.28
C SER A 271 13.39 10.50 3.77
N ARG A 272 14.44 10.58 2.95
CA ARG A 272 15.66 11.37 3.21
C ARG A 272 15.43 12.77 2.66
N ALA A 273 14.81 13.64 3.44
CA ALA A 273 14.48 14.98 3.00
C ALA A 273 14.45 15.92 4.19
N TRP A 274 14.53 17.21 3.88
CA TRP A 274 14.27 18.24 4.86
C TRP A 274 12.79 18.30 5.23
N VAL A 275 12.52 18.79 6.44
CA VAL A 275 11.19 19.05 7.00
C VAL A 275 11.17 20.47 7.53
N ALA A 276 10.15 21.24 7.16
CA ALA A 276 9.97 22.57 7.70
C ALA A 276 9.57 22.52 9.19
N ILE A 277 10.09 23.45 9.97
CA ILE A 277 9.82 23.60 11.39
C ILE A 277 8.87 24.79 11.58
N SER A 278 7.67 24.55 12.11
CA SER A 278 6.75 25.63 12.52
C SER A 278 7.25 26.30 13.81
N PRO A 279 6.79 27.54 14.11
CA PRO A 279 7.14 28.20 15.40
C PRO A 279 6.83 27.34 16.63
N ARG A 280 5.72 26.60 16.60
CA ARG A 280 5.29 25.70 17.66
C ARG A 280 6.29 24.56 17.86
N VAL A 281 6.69 23.90 16.76
CA VAL A 281 7.73 22.83 16.80
C VAL A 281 9.09 23.39 17.22
N ALA A 282 9.45 24.59 16.77
CA ALA A 282 10.69 25.24 17.18
C ALA A 282 10.72 25.52 18.70
N THR A 283 9.56 25.91 19.29
CA THR A 283 9.45 26.10 20.73
C THR A 283 9.67 24.77 21.49
N ALA A 284 9.05 23.69 21.08
CA ALA A 284 9.25 22.36 21.67
C ALA A 284 10.72 21.90 21.57
N LEU A 285 11.36 22.11 20.41
CA LEU A 285 12.76 21.77 20.22
C LEU A 285 13.70 22.64 21.08
N ARG A 286 13.42 23.94 21.26
CA ARG A 286 14.20 24.81 22.17
C ARG A 286 14.04 24.37 23.62
N HIS A 287 12.81 24.07 24.06
CA HIS A 287 12.57 23.54 25.40
C HIS A 287 13.36 22.25 25.58
N ARG A 288 13.30 21.32 24.64
CA ARG A 288 14.07 20.08 24.69
C ARG A 288 15.58 20.31 24.72
N ALA A 289 16.11 21.34 24.03
CA ALA A 289 17.52 21.70 24.08
C ALA A 289 17.97 22.22 25.44
N LEU A 290 17.08 22.92 26.17
CA LEU A 290 17.34 23.45 27.49
C LEU A 290 17.28 22.36 28.59
N THR A 291 16.33 21.44 28.47
CA THR A 291 16.06 20.38 29.49
C THR A 291 16.97 19.16 29.34
N ARG A 292 17.68 19.03 28.19
CA ARG A 292 18.57 17.88 27.98
C ARG A 292 19.73 17.91 28.98
N THR A 293 19.98 16.78 29.61
CA THR A 293 21.21 16.56 30.37
C THR A 293 22.39 16.51 29.39
N ARG A 294 23.43 17.35 29.61
CA ARG A 294 24.68 17.30 28.85
C ARG A 294 25.51 16.10 29.29
N THR A 295 25.05 14.90 28.97
CA THR A 295 25.87 13.71 29.12
C THR A 295 26.94 13.75 28.00
N ARG A 296 28.22 13.69 28.42
CA ARG A 296 29.34 13.38 27.50
C ARG A 296 29.14 11.93 27.05
N GLY A 297 28.32 11.72 26.01
CA GLY A 297 28.21 10.41 25.37
C GLY A 297 29.51 10.11 24.61
N ASP A 298 29.77 8.83 24.41
CA ASP A 298 30.82 8.36 23.53
C ASP A 298 30.53 8.91 22.10
N PRO A 299 31.48 9.63 21.47
CA PRO A 299 31.31 10.11 20.11
C PRO A 299 31.08 8.99 19.08
N ASP A 300 31.56 7.78 19.37
CA ASP A 300 31.41 6.61 18.49
C ASP A 300 30.08 5.87 18.70
N ASP A 301 29.33 6.17 19.76
CA ASP A 301 28.00 5.63 19.95
C ASP A 301 26.99 6.32 19.00
N PRO A 302 26.37 5.59 18.05
CA PRO A 302 25.43 6.14 17.10
C PRO A 302 24.17 6.77 17.75
N PHE A 303 23.92 6.53 19.02
CA PHE A 303 22.79 7.11 19.75
C PHE A 303 23.17 8.45 20.44
N THR A 304 24.44 8.83 20.43
CA THR A 304 24.87 10.10 21.01
C THR A 304 24.30 11.28 20.23
N GLY A 305 23.71 12.24 20.93
CA GLY A 305 23.15 13.46 20.35
C GLY A 305 21.73 13.33 19.79
N LEU A 306 21.00 12.29 20.14
CA LEU A 306 19.58 12.19 19.81
C LEU A 306 18.77 13.35 20.45
N VAL A 307 17.80 13.90 19.71
CA VAL A 307 16.92 14.97 20.19
C VAL A 307 15.96 14.43 21.25
N PHE A 308 15.32 13.29 20.95
CA PHE A 308 14.36 12.62 21.83
C PHE A 308 14.99 11.37 22.42
N CYS A 309 15.53 11.51 23.63
CA CYS A 309 16.18 10.46 24.40
C CYS A 309 15.67 10.50 25.83
N ARG A 310 16.02 9.50 26.63
CA ARG A 310 15.79 9.47 28.07
C ARG A 310 16.65 10.51 28.79
N PRO A 311 16.35 10.86 30.04
CA PRO A 311 17.19 11.78 30.83
C PRO A 311 18.65 11.34 30.96
N ASP A 312 18.91 10.03 30.95
CA ASP A 312 20.25 9.43 31.00
C ASP A 312 20.96 9.44 29.62
N GLY A 313 20.37 10.03 28.58
CA GLY A 313 20.90 10.09 27.21
C GLY A 313 20.66 8.85 26.36
N ARG A 314 20.17 7.75 26.94
CA ARG A 314 19.85 6.53 26.18
C ARG A 314 18.68 6.74 25.22
N PRO A 315 18.66 6.01 24.10
CA PRO A 315 17.58 6.13 23.14
C PRO A 315 16.21 5.75 23.73
N LEU A 316 15.18 6.47 23.33
CA LEU A 316 13.80 6.21 23.74
C LEU A 316 13.23 5.05 22.93
N GLY A 317 12.83 3.97 23.59
CA GLY A 317 12.26 2.79 22.95
C GLY A 317 10.92 3.10 22.24
N PRO A 318 10.74 2.67 20.98
CA PRO A 318 9.51 2.97 20.24
C PRO A 318 8.22 2.44 20.86
N HIS A 319 8.28 1.38 21.68
CA HIS A 319 7.13 0.84 22.43
C HIS A 319 6.75 1.76 23.57
N LEU A 320 7.72 2.29 24.33
CA LEU A 320 7.46 3.22 25.45
C LEU A 320 6.70 4.46 24.99
N VAL A 321 7.01 4.99 23.79
CA VAL A 321 6.28 6.13 23.24
C VAL A 321 4.81 5.79 22.97
N LEU A 322 4.52 4.59 22.52
CA LEU A 322 3.13 4.15 22.29
C LEU A 322 2.38 3.96 23.61
N ASP A 323 3.01 3.31 24.58
CA ASP A 323 2.42 3.05 25.89
C ASP A 323 2.13 4.37 26.61
N ARG A 324 3.08 5.32 26.55
CA ARG A 324 2.89 6.64 27.15
C ARG A 324 1.83 7.48 26.41
N LEU A 325 1.78 7.40 25.07
CA LEU A 325 0.69 8.02 24.30
C LEU A 325 -0.68 7.51 24.76
N HIS A 326 -0.82 6.20 24.92
CA HIS A 326 -2.08 5.60 25.35
C HIS A 326 -2.48 6.04 26.76
N GLN A 327 -1.54 6.03 27.70
CA GLN A 327 -1.77 6.48 29.07
C GLN A 327 -2.20 7.95 29.12
N LEU A 328 -1.42 8.85 28.51
CA LEU A 328 -1.74 10.29 28.49
C LEU A 328 -3.03 10.59 27.69
N SER A 329 -3.39 9.79 26.69
CA SER A 329 -4.66 9.94 25.98
C SER A 329 -5.85 9.63 26.89
N GLU A 330 -5.76 8.58 27.69
CA GLU A 330 -6.78 8.20 28.66
C GLU A 330 -6.94 9.26 29.75
N GLU A 331 -5.84 9.72 30.31
CA GLU A 331 -5.80 10.77 31.33
C GLU A 331 -6.33 12.12 30.82
N ALA A 332 -6.06 12.47 29.54
CA ALA A 332 -6.57 13.69 28.90
C ALA A 332 -8.03 13.57 28.43
N GLY A 333 -8.66 12.39 28.56
CA GLY A 333 -10.03 12.15 28.10
C GLY A 333 -10.19 12.25 26.57
N VAL A 334 -9.17 11.83 25.82
CA VAL A 334 -9.22 11.76 24.35
C VAL A 334 -9.17 10.30 23.86
N PRO A 335 -9.71 10.01 22.68
CA PRO A 335 -9.71 8.66 22.16
C PRO A 335 -8.30 8.07 22.00
N ARG A 336 -8.16 6.78 22.26
CA ARG A 336 -6.91 6.05 22.08
C ARG A 336 -6.57 5.95 20.60
N VAL A 337 -5.36 6.36 20.23
CA VAL A 337 -4.82 6.32 18.86
C VAL A 337 -3.39 5.76 18.87
N THR A 338 -2.87 5.40 17.69
CA THR A 338 -1.46 5.01 17.56
C THR A 338 -0.58 6.23 17.26
N VAL A 339 0.73 6.14 17.52
CA VAL A 339 1.67 7.20 17.14
C VAL A 339 1.66 7.51 15.63
N HIS A 340 1.31 6.52 14.80
CA HIS A 340 1.18 6.74 13.36
C HIS A 340 -0.07 7.56 13.00
N ASP A 341 -1.10 7.49 13.83
CA ASP A 341 -2.32 8.27 13.63
C ASP A 341 -2.12 9.77 13.91
N LEU A 342 -1.09 10.15 14.70
CA LEU A 342 -0.68 11.55 14.84
C LEU A 342 -0.18 12.14 13.51
N ARG A 343 0.48 11.34 12.69
CA ARG A 343 0.86 11.73 11.33
C ARG A 343 -0.37 11.81 10.41
N HIS A 344 -1.35 10.93 10.59
CA HIS A 344 -2.62 11.04 9.88
C HIS A 344 -3.38 12.29 10.30
N LEU A 345 -3.34 12.65 11.58
CA LEU A 345 -3.90 13.90 12.10
C LEU A 345 -3.24 15.13 11.42
N ALA A 346 -1.90 15.18 11.39
CA ALA A 346 -1.18 16.26 10.71
C ALA A 346 -1.63 16.41 9.25
N ALA A 347 -1.76 15.30 8.56
CA ALA A 347 -2.25 15.28 7.19
C ALA A 347 -3.71 15.77 7.09
N THR A 348 -4.61 15.28 7.97
CA THR A 348 -6.02 15.68 8.00
C THR A 348 -6.15 17.18 8.22
N ILE A 349 -5.48 17.74 9.23
CA ILE A 349 -5.49 19.18 9.51
C ILE A 349 -5.05 19.98 8.29
N THR A 350 -3.97 19.55 7.63
CA THR A 350 -3.41 20.26 6.47
C THR A 350 -4.39 20.27 5.27
N ILE A 351 -5.04 19.11 5.04
CA ILE A 351 -6.00 19.00 3.92
C ILE A 351 -7.30 19.75 4.21
N THR A 352 -7.83 19.68 5.44
CA THR A 352 -9.03 20.44 5.82
C THR A 352 -8.78 21.96 5.81
N ALA A 353 -7.52 22.38 5.94
CA ALA A 353 -7.11 23.76 5.72
C ALA A 353 -6.96 24.15 4.23
N GLY A 354 -7.34 23.28 3.28
CA GLY A 354 -7.35 23.57 1.85
C GLY A 354 -6.00 23.40 1.14
N VAL A 355 -4.97 22.85 1.81
CA VAL A 355 -3.66 22.61 1.16
C VAL A 355 -3.77 21.48 0.13
N PRO A 356 -3.30 21.69 -1.12
CA PRO A 356 -3.38 20.68 -2.17
C PRO A 356 -2.76 19.33 -1.77
N LEU A 357 -3.43 18.22 -2.11
CA LEU A 357 -2.98 16.85 -1.77
C LEU A 357 -1.55 16.52 -2.22
N THR A 358 -1.13 17.11 -3.35
CA THR A 358 0.24 16.95 -3.87
C THR A 358 1.27 17.61 -2.96
N VAL A 359 0.96 18.77 -2.38
CA VAL A 359 1.81 19.49 -1.41
C VAL A 359 1.85 18.69 -0.11
N VAL A 360 0.70 18.27 0.41
CA VAL A 360 0.60 17.44 1.62
C VAL A 360 1.40 16.13 1.46
N SER A 361 1.25 15.45 0.33
CA SER A 361 1.99 14.23 0.03
C SER A 361 3.51 14.43 0.04
N LYS A 362 3.98 15.53 -0.55
CA LYS A 362 5.42 15.91 -0.55
C LYS A 362 5.89 16.28 0.85
N THR A 363 5.15 17.11 1.59
CA THR A 363 5.48 17.53 2.96
C THR A 363 5.60 16.34 3.89
N LEU A 364 4.66 15.40 3.79
CA LEU A 364 4.68 14.16 4.54
C LEU A 364 5.67 13.13 3.98
N ARG A 365 6.29 13.37 2.83
CA ARG A 365 7.23 12.45 2.20
C ARG A 365 6.63 11.06 1.96
N HIS A 366 5.39 11.02 1.41
CA HIS A 366 4.78 9.79 0.95
C HIS A 366 5.43 9.35 -0.36
N SER A 367 5.67 8.05 -0.51
CA SER A 367 6.26 7.48 -1.73
C SER A 367 5.31 7.53 -2.93
N THR A 368 4.00 7.54 -2.66
CA THR A 368 2.96 7.62 -3.69
C THR A 368 1.82 8.53 -3.24
N LEU A 369 1.23 9.26 -4.19
CA LEU A 369 0.07 10.12 -3.93
C LEU A 369 -1.14 9.31 -3.48
N SER A 370 -1.28 8.07 -3.98
CA SER A 370 -2.36 7.16 -3.57
C SER A 370 -2.34 6.86 -2.07
N THR A 371 -1.16 6.87 -1.42
CA THR A 371 -1.06 6.72 0.04
C THR A 371 -1.78 7.87 0.75
N THR A 372 -1.65 9.10 0.24
CA THR A 372 -2.37 10.27 0.77
C THR A 372 -3.86 10.19 0.45
N ALA A 373 -4.22 9.89 -0.80
CA ALA A 373 -5.61 9.81 -1.24
C ALA A 373 -6.43 8.73 -0.50
N ASN A 374 -5.83 7.56 -0.25
CA ASN A 374 -6.52 6.47 0.47
C ASN A 374 -6.81 6.77 1.95
N ILE A 375 -6.05 7.68 2.56
CA ILE A 375 -6.32 8.15 3.94
C ILE A 375 -7.58 9.01 3.98
N TYR A 376 -7.92 9.66 2.86
CA TYR A 376 -8.96 10.69 2.76
C TYR A 376 -10.21 10.27 1.98
N SER A 377 -10.33 9.01 1.62
CA SER A 377 -11.56 8.49 0.99
C SER A 377 -12.83 8.75 1.82
N HIS A 378 -12.68 9.02 3.11
CA HIS A 378 -13.77 9.32 4.05
C HIS A 378 -14.20 10.81 4.06
N LEU A 379 -13.33 11.74 3.61
CA LEU A 379 -13.65 13.18 3.54
C LEU A 379 -14.42 13.57 2.27
N THR A 380 -14.77 12.61 1.42
CA THR A 380 -15.20 12.82 0.04
C THR A 380 -16.52 13.57 -0.12
N ARG A 381 -17.47 13.48 0.82
CA ARG A 381 -18.77 14.17 0.66
C ARG A 381 -18.66 15.67 0.89
N GLN A 382 -17.93 16.10 1.91
CA GLN A 382 -17.74 17.53 2.19
C GLN A 382 -16.79 18.16 1.18
N ALA A 383 -15.65 17.53 0.90
CA ALA A 383 -14.70 18.00 -0.12
C ALA A 383 -15.31 18.01 -1.53
N ALA A 384 -16.20 17.06 -1.84
CA ALA A 384 -16.93 17.07 -3.10
C ALA A 384 -17.92 18.23 -3.17
N ARG A 385 -18.63 18.53 -2.09
CA ARG A 385 -19.52 19.72 -2.02
C ARG A 385 -18.72 21.01 -2.18
N GLU A 386 -17.64 21.17 -1.41
CA GLU A 386 -16.76 22.35 -1.49
C GLU A 386 -16.15 22.53 -2.89
N ALA A 387 -15.79 21.44 -3.56
CA ALA A 387 -15.32 21.48 -4.95
C ALA A 387 -16.42 21.96 -5.92
N VAL A 388 -17.63 21.43 -5.79
CA VAL A 388 -18.79 21.85 -6.61
C VAL A 388 -19.14 23.31 -6.31
N ASP A 389 -19.20 23.72 -5.04
CA ASP A 389 -19.43 25.09 -4.65
C ASP A 389 -18.34 26.07 -5.15
N THR A 390 -17.11 25.57 -5.29
CA THR A 390 -15.99 26.33 -5.85
C THR A 390 -16.15 26.53 -7.35
N ILE A 391 -16.59 25.49 -8.07
CA ILE A 391 -16.93 25.57 -9.49
C ILE A 391 -18.08 26.58 -9.69
N ASP A 392 -19.13 26.46 -8.90
CA ASP A 392 -20.30 27.34 -8.97
C ASP A 392 -19.90 28.80 -8.69
N ARG A 393 -19.12 29.06 -7.67
CA ARG A 393 -18.59 30.42 -7.37
C ARG A 393 -17.71 30.97 -8.48
N ALA A 394 -16.86 30.13 -9.10
CA ALA A 394 -16.00 30.55 -10.18
C ALA A 394 -16.81 30.92 -11.44
N LEU A 395 -17.80 30.10 -11.79
CA LEU A 395 -18.71 30.36 -12.91
C LEU A 395 -19.57 31.59 -12.67
N THR A 396 -20.19 31.73 -11.50
CA THR A 396 -20.97 32.92 -11.11
C THR A 396 -20.12 34.19 -11.07
N GLY A 397 -18.86 34.06 -10.62
CA GLY A 397 -17.90 35.18 -10.67
C GLY A 397 -17.56 35.61 -12.09
N ALA A 398 -17.32 34.65 -12.98
CA ALA A 398 -17.08 34.92 -14.40
C ALA A 398 -18.30 35.52 -15.12
N GLU A 399 -19.50 35.06 -14.82
CA GLU A 399 -20.75 35.61 -15.34
C GLU A 399 -20.96 37.07 -14.88
N LYS A 400 -20.69 37.37 -13.60
CA LYS A 400 -20.76 38.73 -13.06
C LYS A 400 -19.73 39.68 -13.73
N ALA A 401 -18.50 39.17 -13.96
CA ALA A 401 -17.46 39.91 -14.66
C ALA A 401 -17.83 40.17 -16.14
N SER A 402 -18.41 39.15 -16.82
CA SER A 402 -18.90 39.26 -18.20
C SER A 402 -20.10 40.23 -18.34
N ASN A 403 -21.02 40.20 -17.38
CA ASN A 403 -22.18 41.10 -17.37
C ASN A 403 -21.82 42.57 -17.10
N ASN A 404 -20.62 42.86 -16.58
CA ASN A 404 -20.11 44.21 -16.40
C ASN A 404 -19.43 44.78 -17.66
N THR A 405 -19.17 43.92 -18.68
CA THR A 405 -18.46 44.32 -19.90
C THR A 405 -19.36 44.28 -21.13
N ASP A 406 -20.51 43.59 -21.13
CA ASP A 406 -21.42 43.59 -22.29
C ASP A 406 -22.88 43.27 -21.90
N ARG A 407 -23.67 44.30 -21.71
CA ARG A 407 -25.13 44.21 -21.64
C ARG A 407 -25.65 44.05 -23.06
N THR A 408 -25.84 42.86 -23.54
CA THR A 408 -26.86 42.42 -24.51
C THR A 408 -26.40 41.21 -25.32
N LYS A 409 -27.10 40.12 -25.23
CA LYS A 409 -27.47 39.20 -26.32
C LYS A 409 -27.44 37.69 -26.11
N TRP A 410 -26.81 37.11 -25.15
CA TRP A 410 -26.78 35.65 -25.08
C TRP A 410 -27.22 35.13 -23.71
N LEU A 411 -28.39 34.62 -23.55
CA LEU A 411 -28.95 33.81 -22.48
C LEU A 411 -30.36 34.26 -22.04
N ARG A 412 -31.29 34.26 -22.99
CA ARG A 412 -32.66 33.87 -22.64
C ARG A 412 -32.88 32.52 -23.36
N PRO A 413 -32.92 31.37 -22.64
CA PRO A 413 -33.44 30.18 -23.30
C PRO A 413 -34.84 30.47 -23.80
N PRO A 414 -35.21 30.00 -25.01
CA PRO A 414 -36.56 30.22 -25.53
C PRO A 414 -37.58 29.83 -24.46
N ARG A 415 -38.58 30.67 -24.22
CA ARG A 415 -39.66 30.44 -23.23
C ARG A 415 -40.24 29.02 -23.32
N ASP A 416 -40.23 28.42 -24.50
CA ASP A 416 -40.63 27.03 -24.76
C ASP A 416 -39.76 25.97 -24.10
N HIS A 417 -38.46 26.21 -23.87
CA HIS A 417 -37.60 25.24 -23.23
C HIS A 417 -37.86 25.12 -21.71
N ILE A 418 -38.12 26.27 -21.07
CA ILE A 418 -38.49 26.33 -19.64
C ILE A 418 -39.87 25.69 -19.42
N ARG A 419 -40.81 25.89 -20.39
CA ARG A 419 -42.13 25.29 -20.33
C ARG A 419 -42.04 23.75 -20.45
N ARG A 420 -41.26 23.21 -21.37
CA ARG A 420 -41.03 21.77 -21.55
C ARG A 420 -40.36 21.11 -20.31
N LEU A 421 -39.39 21.80 -19.70
CA LEU A 421 -38.76 21.30 -18.47
C LEU A 421 -39.72 21.30 -17.30
N ARG A 422 -40.59 22.33 -17.17
CA ARG A 422 -41.62 22.36 -16.12
C ARG A 422 -42.71 21.31 -16.35
N GLU A 423 -43.08 21.00 -17.59
CA GLU A 423 -44.01 19.90 -17.92
C GLU A 423 -43.38 18.53 -17.65
N ALA A 424 -42.13 18.32 -18.01
CA ALA A 424 -41.40 17.09 -17.69
C ALA A 424 -41.26 16.85 -16.16
N LEU A 425 -40.96 17.92 -15.40
CA LEU A 425 -40.91 17.85 -13.94
C LEU A 425 -42.28 17.65 -13.27
N ARG A 426 -43.37 18.12 -13.90
CA ARG A 426 -44.75 17.85 -13.43
C ARG A 426 -45.14 16.39 -13.68
N GLN A 427 -44.76 15.81 -14.83
CA GLN A 427 -45.01 14.39 -15.13
C GLN A 427 -44.30 13.44 -14.18
N LEU A 428 -43.09 13.83 -13.67
CA LEU A 428 -42.34 13.07 -12.66
C LEU A 428 -42.95 13.19 -11.23
N ARG A 429 -43.93 14.06 -11.00
CA ARG A 429 -44.57 14.32 -9.70
C ARG A 429 -45.98 13.79 -9.57
N SER A 430 -46.52 13.09 -10.56
CA SER A 430 -47.86 12.47 -10.42
C SER A 430 -47.74 11.16 -9.63
N PRO A 431 -48.41 11.05 -8.47
CA PRO A 431 -48.48 9.81 -7.72
C PRO A 431 -49.56 8.90 -8.31
N ALA A 432 -49.16 7.88 -9.01
CA ALA A 432 -50.02 6.75 -9.28
C ALA A 432 -49.92 5.79 -8.08
N ILE A 433 -50.73 6.05 -7.05
CA ILE A 433 -50.98 5.07 -6.00
C ILE A 433 -52.49 4.79 -6.01
N ALA A 434 -52.86 3.63 -6.50
CA ALA A 434 -54.07 2.93 -6.04
C ALA A 434 -53.90 1.42 -6.33
N GLY A 435 -53.76 0.65 -5.28
CA GLY A 435 -54.29 -0.70 -5.13
C GLY A 435 -53.44 -1.84 -5.67
N PHE A 436 -52.67 -2.46 -4.78
CA PHE A 436 -52.67 -3.95 -4.74
C PHE A 436 -52.29 -4.41 -3.33
N SER A 437 -53.15 -5.23 -2.81
CA SER A 437 -53.10 -5.87 -1.50
C SER A 437 -52.06 -6.99 -1.41
N ALA A 438 -51.63 -7.22 -0.19
CA ALA A 438 -50.61 -8.15 0.23
C ALA A 438 -50.80 -9.60 -0.25
N SER A 439 -49.72 -10.26 -0.66
CA SER A 439 -49.45 -11.65 -0.34
C SER A 439 -47.91 -11.86 -0.27
N ALA A 440 -47.52 -12.43 0.84
CA ALA A 440 -46.12 -12.73 1.17
C ALA A 440 -45.61 -13.90 0.34
N SER A 441 -44.48 -13.75 -0.29
CA SER A 441 -43.59 -14.86 -0.69
C SER A 441 -42.16 -14.35 -0.80
N GLN A 442 -41.24 -14.99 -0.10
CA GLN A 442 -39.81 -14.73 -0.11
C GLN A 442 -39.22 -14.90 -1.53
N PRO A 443 -38.27 -14.06 -1.96
CA PRO A 443 -37.47 -14.39 -3.13
C PRO A 443 -36.09 -14.91 -2.72
N GLN A 444 -35.71 -15.97 -3.41
CA GLN A 444 -34.38 -16.57 -3.49
C GLN A 444 -33.35 -15.59 -4.02
N ALA A 445 -32.10 -15.78 -3.56
CA ALA A 445 -30.92 -15.05 -3.95
C ALA A 445 -30.63 -15.15 -5.45
N GLY A 446 -30.77 -14.04 -6.17
CA GLY A 446 -30.34 -13.85 -7.55
C GLY A 446 -29.02 -13.09 -7.62
N ARG A 447 -28.07 -13.62 -8.38
CA ARG A 447 -26.73 -13.10 -8.64
C ARG A 447 -26.77 -11.68 -9.20
N ALA A 448 -26.12 -10.73 -8.50
CA ALA A 448 -25.84 -9.41 -9.02
C ALA A 448 -24.56 -9.44 -9.87
N THR A 449 -24.72 -9.28 -11.18
CA THR A 449 -23.65 -8.99 -12.14
C THR A 449 -23.32 -7.50 -12.04
N THR A 450 -22.21 -7.16 -11.43
CA THR A 450 -21.70 -5.79 -11.41
C THR A 450 -20.96 -5.51 -12.72
N LEU A 451 -21.54 -4.72 -13.59
CA LEU A 451 -20.89 -4.09 -14.74
C LEU A 451 -19.87 -3.04 -14.26
N ARG A 452 -18.60 -3.25 -14.56
CA ARG A 452 -17.53 -2.26 -14.34
C ARG A 452 -17.56 -1.20 -15.46
N PRO A 453 -17.42 0.09 -15.14
CA PRO A 453 -17.36 1.16 -16.14
C PRO A 453 -16.03 1.12 -16.94
N PRO A 454 -16.02 1.53 -18.21
CA PRO A 454 -14.94 1.25 -19.18
C PRO A 454 -13.67 2.11 -19.07
N TRP A 455 -13.54 3.02 -18.10
CA TRP A 455 -12.42 3.97 -18.01
C TRP A 455 -11.31 3.62 -17.00
N LEU A 456 -11.33 2.42 -16.38
CA LEU A 456 -10.26 1.89 -15.54
C LEU A 456 -9.31 0.99 -16.35
N ARG A 457 -8.54 1.56 -17.29
CA ARG A 457 -7.37 0.92 -17.89
C ARG A 457 -6.11 1.62 -17.41
N THR A 458 -5.27 0.89 -16.75
CA THR A 458 -3.92 1.26 -16.36
C THR A 458 -3.05 1.42 -17.59
N HIS A 459 -2.45 2.61 -17.76
CA HIS A 459 -1.35 2.83 -18.70
C HIS A 459 -0.07 2.23 -18.12
N GLU A 460 0.42 1.17 -18.74
CA GLU A 460 1.79 0.71 -18.57
C GLU A 460 2.73 1.68 -19.30
N ARG A 461 3.78 2.15 -18.63
CA ARG A 461 4.85 2.95 -19.22
C ARG A 461 5.90 2.03 -19.86
N PRO A 462 6.47 2.42 -21.00
CA PRO A 462 7.60 1.72 -21.57
C PRO A 462 8.88 1.96 -20.76
N PRO A 463 9.88 1.06 -20.82
CA PRO A 463 11.15 1.22 -20.10
C PRO A 463 12.01 2.29 -20.78
N SER A 464 12.54 3.21 -19.97
CA SER A 464 13.56 4.17 -20.38
C SER A 464 14.93 3.49 -20.43
N HIS A 465 15.57 3.56 -21.58
CA HIS A 465 16.99 3.30 -21.78
C HIS A 465 17.82 4.42 -21.14
N GLY A 466 18.91 4.03 -20.48
CA GLY A 466 19.94 4.89 -19.92
C GLY A 466 20.61 4.23 -18.74
#